data_611f7ab38c0f7296d2585276a5015aba
#
_entry.id   611f7ab38c0f7296d2585276a5015aba
#
_cell.length_a   1.000
_cell.length_b   1.000
_cell.length_c   1.000
_cell.angle_alpha   90.00
_cell.angle_beta   90.00
_cell.angle_gamma   90.00
#
_symmetry.space_group_name_H-M   'P 1'
#
loop_
_entity.id
_entity.type
_entity.pdbx_description
1 polymer ?
#
loop_
_entity_poly.entity_id
_entity_poly.type
_entity_poly.pdbx_seq_one_letter_code
_entity_poly.pdbx_strand_id
1 'polypeptide(L)'
;QLIRSFKDQTIPNVMHIEFYKNETGDFIFGEMAARRGGGLIKQELTAAYGMDQSKANFLLELGLVDADTNITRLSQYGILLETAGLNWPKEKEIPDWAVLESVGKKKGIAHNSVDSDRKFLISGDNEAEIIQRSNHLIHG
;
A
#
# COMPACT_ATOMS: atom_id res chain seq x y z
N GLN A 1 14.99 5.63 18.13
CA GLN A 1 16.02 6.70 17.98
C GLN A 1 15.76 7.56 16.74
N LEU A 2 15.36 6.96 15.61
CA LEU A 2 15.08 7.68 14.35
C LEU A 2 13.97 8.74 14.49
N ILE A 3 12.88 8.40 15.17
CA ILE A 3 11.71 9.30 15.36
C ILE A 3 12.08 10.50 16.25
N ARG A 4 13.05 10.36 17.16
CA ARG A 4 13.51 11.47 17.99
C ARG A 4 14.24 12.57 17.22
N SER A 5 14.81 12.26 16.06
CA SER A 5 15.49 13.22 15.19
C SER A 5 14.52 14.21 14.51
N PHE A 6 13.21 13.94 14.55
CA PHE A 6 12.18 14.80 13.97
C PHE A 6 11.42 15.63 15.02
N LYS A 7 11.85 15.58 16.29
CA LYS A 7 11.18 16.29 17.38
C LYS A 7 11.10 17.80 17.22
N ASP A 8 11.99 18.38 16.43
CA ASP A 8 12.06 19.81 16.22
C ASP A 8 11.25 20.29 14.99
N GLN A 9 10.55 19.38 14.31
CA GLN A 9 9.66 19.79 13.23
C GLN A 9 8.34 20.27 13.82
N THR A 10 8.10 21.56 13.65
CA THR A 10 6.88 22.23 14.12
C THR A 10 5.64 21.92 13.29
N ILE A 11 5.79 21.21 12.18
CA ILE A 11 4.71 20.86 11.25
C ILE A 11 4.56 19.34 11.24
N PRO A 12 3.38 18.80 11.62
CA PRO A 12 3.09 17.38 11.48
C PRO A 12 3.20 16.95 10.03
N ASN A 13 3.89 15.87 9.77
CA ASN A 13 4.08 15.32 8.44
C ASN A 13 3.57 13.90 8.33
N VAL A 14 3.02 13.57 7.15
CA VAL A 14 2.80 12.17 6.77
C VAL A 14 4.14 11.57 6.38
N MET A 15 4.44 10.41 6.95
CA MET A 15 5.65 9.65 6.64
C MET A 15 5.27 8.34 5.94
N HIS A 16 6.06 7.97 4.96
CA HIS A 16 6.07 6.66 4.35
C HIS A 16 7.27 5.88 4.88
N ILE A 17 7.01 4.74 5.50
CA ILE A 17 8.05 3.88 6.07
C ILE A 17 7.89 2.49 5.50
N GLU A 18 8.95 1.92 4.98
CA GLU A 18 8.98 0.57 4.41
C GLU A 18 9.74 -0.39 5.33
N PHE A 19 9.14 -1.56 5.54
CA PHE A 19 9.75 -2.66 6.26
C PHE A 19 9.65 -3.93 5.42
N TYR A 20 10.69 -4.74 5.49
CA TYR A 20 10.71 -6.09 4.95
C TYR A 20 10.47 -7.08 6.08
N LYS A 21 9.57 -8.04 5.88
CA LYS A 21 9.36 -9.15 6.81
C LYS A 21 10.22 -10.32 6.35
N ASN A 22 11.12 -10.80 7.22
CA ASN A 22 11.94 -11.96 6.93
C ASN A 22 11.20 -13.28 7.20
N GLU A 23 11.83 -14.42 6.91
CA GLU A 23 11.24 -15.74 7.10
C GLU A 23 10.93 -16.09 8.56
N THR A 24 11.62 -15.47 9.52
CA THR A 24 11.38 -15.63 10.97
C THR A 24 10.27 -14.72 11.48
N GLY A 25 9.72 -13.83 10.63
CA GLY A 25 8.67 -12.89 10.97
C GLY A 25 9.15 -11.55 11.51
N ASP A 26 10.46 -11.31 11.57
CA ASP A 26 11.03 -10.06 12.04
C ASP A 26 10.90 -8.97 10.97
N PHE A 27 10.69 -7.73 11.43
CA PHE A 27 10.63 -6.58 10.54
C PHE A 27 12.00 -5.92 10.42
N ILE A 28 12.50 -5.85 9.20
CA ILE A 28 13.75 -5.19 8.84
C ILE A 28 13.40 -3.85 8.23
N PHE A 29 13.96 -2.76 8.76
CA PHE A 29 13.78 -1.42 8.22
C PHE A 29 14.36 -1.33 6.80
N GLY A 30 13.57 -0.83 5.87
CA GLY A 30 13.94 -0.57 4.49
C GLY A 30 14.27 0.91 4.27
N GLU A 31 13.25 1.70 4.10
CA GLU A 31 13.41 3.15 3.90
C GLU A 31 12.35 3.95 4.65
N MET A 32 12.60 5.26 4.80
CA MET A 32 11.64 6.23 5.30
C MET A 32 11.72 7.51 4.49
N ALA A 33 10.56 8.05 4.14
CA ALA A 33 10.44 9.33 3.46
C ALA A 33 9.36 10.20 4.11
N ALA A 34 9.64 11.48 4.31
CA ALA A 34 8.66 12.46 4.78
C ALA A 34 7.74 12.88 3.62
N ARG A 35 6.94 11.95 3.15
CA ARG A 35 5.97 12.09 2.06
C ARG A 35 4.90 11.02 2.16
N ARG A 36 3.86 11.19 1.39
CA ARG A 36 2.84 10.15 1.18
C ARG A 36 3.42 8.95 0.43
N GLY A 37 2.90 7.76 0.73
CA GLY A 37 3.19 6.55 -0.02
C GLY A 37 2.75 6.66 -1.48
N GLY A 38 3.49 6.01 -2.36
CA GLY A 38 3.20 5.92 -3.80
C GLY A 38 2.34 4.71 -4.15
N GLY A 39 2.25 4.43 -5.45
CA GLY A 39 1.53 3.24 -5.94
C GLY A 39 0.05 3.25 -5.56
N LEU A 40 -0.43 2.14 -5.01
CA LEU A 40 -1.81 1.95 -4.53
C LEU A 40 -2.00 2.22 -3.03
N ILE A 41 -0.99 2.70 -2.32
CA ILE A 41 -1.07 2.91 -0.85
C ILE A 41 -2.22 3.86 -0.49
N LYS A 42 -2.50 4.87 -1.32
CA LYS A 42 -3.66 5.74 -1.11
C LYS A 42 -4.98 4.95 -1.17
N GLN A 43 -5.15 4.11 -2.16
CA GLN A 43 -6.35 3.29 -2.35
C GLN A 43 -6.48 2.26 -1.22
N GLU A 44 -5.38 1.62 -0.84
CA GLU A 44 -5.33 0.70 0.29
C GLU A 44 -5.75 1.38 1.60
N LEU A 45 -5.20 2.54 1.93
CA LEU A 45 -5.56 3.30 3.13
C LEU A 45 -7.01 3.75 3.12
N THR A 46 -7.52 4.16 1.95
CA THR A 46 -8.94 4.53 1.82
C THR A 46 -9.83 3.32 2.03
N ALA A 47 -9.50 2.16 1.47
CA ALA A 47 -10.27 0.94 1.62
C ALA A 47 -10.17 0.36 3.04
N ALA A 48 -8.96 0.32 3.62
CA ALA A 48 -8.71 -0.29 4.92
C ALA A 48 -9.18 0.57 6.10
N TYR A 49 -9.15 1.88 5.98
CA TYR A 49 -9.39 2.83 7.08
C TYR A 49 -10.44 3.90 6.79
N GLY A 50 -10.99 3.95 5.59
CA GLY A 50 -11.88 5.03 5.16
C GLY A 50 -11.17 6.40 5.04
N MET A 51 -9.83 6.42 5.00
CA MET A 51 -9.02 7.62 5.10
C MET A 51 -8.45 8.04 3.74
N ASP A 52 -8.81 9.22 3.26
CA ASP A 52 -8.08 9.84 2.15
C ASP A 52 -6.77 10.46 2.67
N GLN A 53 -5.65 9.83 2.35
CA GLN A 53 -4.31 10.24 2.78
C GLN A 53 -3.96 11.68 2.33
N SER A 54 -4.45 12.13 1.17
CA SER A 54 -4.19 13.49 0.70
C SER A 54 -4.92 14.52 1.55
N LYS A 55 -6.19 14.25 1.87
CA LYS A 55 -7.00 15.08 2.75
C LYS A 55 -6.43 15.11 4.16
N ALA A 56 -6.05 13.95 4.70
CA ALA A 56 -5.45 13.84 6.03
C ALA A 56 -4.17 14.66 6.13
N ASN A 57 -3.25 14.54 5.15
CA ASN A 57 -2.03 15.33 5.12
C ASN A 57 -2.32 16.84 5.12
N PHE A 58 -3.23 17.28 4.27
CA PHE A 58 -3.62 18.70 4.18
C PHE A 58 -4.21 19.22 5.51
N LEU A 59 -5.07 18.44 6.15
CA LEU A 59 -5.66 18.82 7.44
C LEU A 59 -4.63 18.87 8.57
N LEU A 60 -3.64 17.96 8.56
CA LEU A 60 -2.52 17.98 9.49
C LEU A 60 -1.65 19.24 9.30
N GLU A 61 -1.31 19.58 8.06
CA GLU A 61 -0.51 20.77 7.74
C GLU A 61 -1.21 22.07 8.16
N LEU A 62 -2.53 22.09 8.14
CA LEU A 62 -3.34 23.23 8.60
C LEU A 62 -3.59 23.21 10.12
N GLY A 63 -3.16 22.19 10.84
CA GLY A 63 -3.44 22.03 12.26
C GLY A 63 -4.93 21.81 12.59
N LEU A 64 -5.71 21.32 11.63
CA LEU A 64 -7.15 21.07 11.77
C LEU A 64 -7.49 19.67 12.27
N VAL A 65 -6.51 18.79 12.37
CA VAL A 65 -6.61 17.46 12.98
C VAL A 65 -5.39 17.21 13.86
N ASP A 66 -5.59 16.43 14.90
CA ASP A 66 -4.53 16.00 15.79
C ASP A 66 -3.84 14.75 15.21
N ALA A 67 -2.51 14.71 15.31
CA ALA A 67 -1.71 13.55 14.94
C ALA A 67 -2.01 12.31 15.82
N ASP A 68 -2.54 12.53 17.02
CA ASP A 68 -2.92 11.48 17.96
C ASP A 68 -4.33 10.90 17.71
N THR A 69 -5.00 11.32 16.63
CA THR A 69 -6.32 10.80 16.28
C THR A 69 -6.24 9.29 16.04
N ASN A 70 -6.96 8.53 16.85
CA ASN A 70 -7.05 7.07 16.69
C ASN A 70 -7.81 6.73 15.41
N ILE A 71 -7.16 5.96 14.54
CA ILE A 71 -7.75 5.47 13.30
C ILE A 71 -7.99 3.96 13.46
N THR A 72 -9.25 3.56 13.34
CA THR A 72 -9.62 2.14 13.41
C THR A 72 -9.58 1.52 12.02
N ARG A 73 -8.89 0.40 11.90
CA ARG A 73 -8.88 -0.37 10.65
C ARG A 73 -10.23 -1.06 10.46
N LEU A 74 -10.85 -0.84 9.30
CA LEU A 74 -12.14 -1.41 8.91
C LEU A 74 -11.98 -2.81 8.29
N SER A 75 -10.92 -3.00 7.49
CA SER A 75 -10.62 -4.26 6.81
C SER A 75 -9.13 -4.35 6.49
N GLN A 76 -8.69 -5.50 6.04
CA GLN A 76 -7.31 -5.73 5.64
C GLN A 76 -7.21 -5.83 4.12
N TYR A 77 -6.18 -5.20 3.56
CA TYR A 77 -5.86 -5.21 2.15
C TYR A 77 -4.38 -5.48 1.93
N GLY A 78 -4.07 -5.97 0.74
CA GLY A 78 -2.73 -6.10 0.23
C GLY A 78 -2.65 -5.57 -1.19
N ILE A 79 -1.48 -5.15 -1.60
CA ILE A 79 -1.19 -4.70 -2.96
C ILE A 79 -0.38 -5.76 -3.67
N LEU A 80 -0.90 -6.25 -4.80
CA LEU A 80 -0.18 -7.15 -5.69
C LEU A 80 0.19 -6.40 -6.97
N LEU A 81 1.45 -6.45 -7.32
CA LEU A 81 1.99 -5.81 -8.51
C LEU A 81 2.24 -6.86 -9.59
N GLU A 82 1.80 -6.59 -10.81
CA GLU A 82 2.13 -7.43 -11.95
C GLU A 82 3.64 -7.42 -12.20
N THR A 83 4.21 -8.60 -12.32
CA THR A 83 5.61 -8.80 -12.68
C THR A 83 5.72 -9.64 -13.94
N ALA A 84 6.77 -9.41 -14.72
CA ALA A 84 7.02 -10.15 -15.95
C ALA A 84 7.18 -11.66 -15.69
N GLY A 85 6.68 -12.46 -16.62
CA GLY A 85 6.86 -13.92 -16.60
C GLY A 85 5.82 -14.71 -15.82
N LEU A 86 4.82 -14.05 -15.24
CA LEU A 86 3.69 -14.71 -14.59
C LEU A 86 2.45 -14.70 -15.48
N ASN A 87 1.59 -15.72 -15.34
CA ASN A 87 0.30 -15.76 -15.99
C ASN A 87 -0.71 -14.97 -15.15
N TRP A 88 -1.11 -13.82 -15.67
CA TRP A 88 -2.07 -12.96 -15.01
C TRP A 88 -3.48 -13.20 -15.55
N PRO A 89 -4.52 -13.18 -14.70
CA PRO A 89 -5.90 -13.39 -15.13
C PRO A 89 -6.32 -12.34 -16.15
N LYS A 90 -7.19 -12.72 -17.06
CA LYS A 90 -7.87 -11.75 -17.92
C LYS A 90 -8.82 -10.91 -17.06
N GLU A 91 -9.09 -9.69 -17.50
CA GLU A 91 -9.92 -8.74 -16.76
C GLU A 91 -11.28 -9.32 -16.32
N LYS A 92 -11.90 -10.14 -17.17
CA LYS A 92 -13.17 -10.83 -16.88
C LYS A 92 -13.06 -12.03 -15.91
N GLU A 93 -11.85 -12.40 -15.56
CA GLU A 93 -11.55 -13.55 -14.67
C GLU A 93 -11.09 -13.06 -13.28
N ILE A 94 -11.12 -11.75 -13.03
CA ILE A 94 -10.71 -11.16 -11.76
C ILE A 94 -11.83 -11.40 -10.74
N PRO A 95 -11.52 -12.06 -9.60
CA PRO A 95 -12.49 -12.29 -8.55
C PRO A 95 -12.93 -11.02 -7.83
N ASP A 96 -14.12 -11.06 -7.20
CA ASP A 96 -14.69 -9.90 -6.49
C ASP A 96 -13.85 -9.38 -5.32
N TRP A 97 -12.98 -10.21 -4.76
CA TRP A 97 -12.05 -9.80 -3.69
C TRP A 97 -10.79 -9.12 -4.21
N ALA A 98 -10.61 -8.98 -5.52
CA ALA A 98 -9.49 -8.29 -6.13
C ALA A 98 -9.99 -7.16 -7.02
N VAL A 99 -9.46 -5.96 -6.81
CA VAL A 99 -9.74 -4.79 -7.65
C VAL A 99 -8.53 -4.52 -8.52
N LEU A 100 -8.73 -4.54 -9.84
CA LEU A 100 -7.71 -4.12 -10.79
C LEU A 100 -7.68 -2.59 -10.84
N GLU A 101 -6.66 -2.04 -10.25
CA GLU A 101 -6.32 -0.62 -10.31
C GLU A 101 -5.34 -0.39 -11.45
N SER A 102 -5.73 -0.74 -12.66
CA SER A 102 -4.85 -0.70 -13.81
C SER A 102 -4.43 0.71 -14.15
N VAL A 103 -3.19 0.82 -14.57
CA VAL A 103 -2.72 2.07 -15.04
C VAL A 103 -1.57 2.01 -16.00
N GLY A 104 -1.78 2.42 -17.14
CA GLY A 104 -0.75 2.83 -18.08
C GLY A 104 -0.07 1.67 -18.81
N LYS A 105 -0.13 1.72 -20.11
CA LYS A 105 0.60 0.79 -20.99
C LYS A 105 2.06 1.25 -21.08
N LYS A 106 2.93 0.75 -20.21
CA LYS A 106 4.36 0.85 -20.44
C LYS A 106 4.81 -0.36 -21.23
N LYS A 107 5.57 -0.11 -22.31
CA LYS A 107 6.23 -1.16 -23.08
C LYS A 107 7.54 -1.52 -22.39
N GLY A 108 7.68 -2.74 -21.90
CA GLY A 108 8.93 -3.23 -21.33
C GLY A 108 8.73 -4.12 -20.13
N ILE A 109 9.83 -4.53 -19.50
CA ILE A 109 9.85 -5.30 -18.27
C ILE A 109 9.72 -4.33 -17.10
N ALA A 110 8.73 -4.57 -16.23
CA ALA A 110 8.59 -3.80 -15.01
C ALA A 110 9.75 -4.09 -14.05
N HIS A 111 10.50 -3.07 -13.66
CA HIS A 111 11.62 -3.17 -12.73
C HIS A 111 11.25 -2.75 -11.30
N ASN A 112 10.13 -2.05 -11.15
CA ASN A 112 9.65 -1.56 -9.85
C ASN A 112 8.14 -1.32 -9.88
N SER A 113 7.57 -0.89 -8.76
CA SER A 113 6.13 -0.63 -8.62
C SER A 113 5.58 0.45 -9.55
N VAL A 114 6.43 1.33 -10.07
CA VAL A 114 6.03 2.39 -11.01
C VAL A 114 5.91 1.84 -12.42
N ASP A 115 6.71 0.83 -12.76
CA ASP A 115 6.77 0.23 -14.09
C ASP A 115 5.73 -0.89 -14.29
N SER A 116 5.08 -1.33 -13.22
CA SER A 116 4.05 -2.36 -13.28
C SER A 116 2.84 -1.88 -14.09
N ASP A 117 2.46 -2.66 -15.10
CA ASP A 117 1.33 -2.34 -15.96
C ASP A 117 -0.01 -2.53 -15.26
N ARG A 118 -0.12 -3.55 -14.42
CA ARG A 118 -1.31 -3.85 -13.63
C ARG A 118 -0.98 -3.92 -12.16
N LYS A 119 -1.92 -3.41 -11.36
CA LYS A 119 -1.84 -3.40 -9.90
C LYS A 119 -3.18 -3.84 -9.35
N PHE A 120 -3.12 -4.73 -8.37
CA PHE A 120 -4.32 -5.27 -7.73
C PHE A 120 -4.35 -4.84 -6.28
N LEU A 121 -5.52 -4.39 -5.84
CA LEU A 121 -5.85 -4.26 -4.43
C LEU A 121 -6.62 -5.51 -4.02
N ILE A 122 -6.07 -6.29 -3.09
CA ILE A 122 -6.62 -7.57 -2.65
C ILE A 122 -7.15 -7.41 -1.23
N SER A 123 -8.43 -7.69 -1.04
CA SER A 123 -9.05 -7.71 0.29
C SER A 123 -8.90 -9.07 0.95
N GLY A 124 -8.95 -9.12 2.29
CA GLY A 124 -8.97 -10.33 3.09
C GLY A 124 -9.19 -10.02 4.55
N ASP A 125 -9.60 -11.03 5.33
CA ASP A 125 -9.83 -10.88 6.77
C ASP A 125 -8.54 -10.90 7.58
N ASN A 126 -7.48 -11.50 7.00
CA ASN A 126 -6.16 -11.62 7.59
C ASN A 126 -5.05 -11.75 6.54
N GLU A 127 -3.80 -11.65 6.99
CA GLU A 127 -2.61 -11.74 6.13
C GLU A 127 -2.55 -13.07 5.34
N ALA A 128 -2.88 -14.19 6.00
CA ALA A 128 -2.80 -15.51 5.36
C ALA A 128 -3.77 -15.62 4.18
N GLU A 129 -4.97 -15.07 4.32
CA GLU A 129 -5.97 -15.06 3.25
C GLU A 129 -5.53 -14.15 2.10
N ILE A 130 -4.94 -12.99 2.38
CA ILE A 130 -4.40 -12.10 1.34
C ILE A 130 -3.29 -12.80 0.56
N ILE A 131 -2.39 -13.51 1.24
CA ILE A 131 -1.33 -14.29 0.60
C ILE A 131 -1.93 -15.41 -0.27
N GLN A 132 -2.91 -16.16 0.24
CA GLN A 132 -3.59 -17.21 -0.51
C GLN A 132 -4.28 -16.66 -1.76
N ARG A 133 -5.00 -15.56 -1.64
CA ARG A 133 -5.68 -14.87 -2.75
C ARG A 133 -4.68 -14.34 -3.78
N SER A 134 -3.55 -13.78 -3.33
CA SER A 134 -2.47 -13.34 -4.22
C SER A 134 -1.90 -14.51 -5.01
N ASN A 135 -1.62 -15.63 -4.36
CA ASN A 135 -1.12 -16.83 -5.03
C ASN A 135 -2.13 -17.40 -6.03
N HIS A 136 -3.42 -17.36 -5.71
CA HIS A 136 -4.49 -17.75 -6.64
C HIS A 136 -4.52 -16.88 -7.89
N LEU A 137 -4.34 -15.55 -7.75
CA LEU A 137 -4.26 -14.65 -8.91
C LEU A 137 -3.06 -14.93 -9.81
N ILE A 138 -1.93 -15.37 -9.23
CA ILE A 138 -0.68 -15.59 -9.96
C ILE A 138 -0.65 -16.96 -10.65
N HIS A 139 -1.21 -17.98 -10.00
CA HIS A 139 -1.03 -19.38 -10.39
C HIS A 139 -2.33 -20.09 -10.76
N GLY A 140 -3.50 -19.47 -10.46
CA GLY A 140 -4.88 -19.92 -10.64
C GLY A 140 -5.30 -20.46 -11.85
#